data_d92b9929128b327ed0c7414d903cdd9b
#
_entry.id   d92b9929128b327ed0c7414d903cdd9b
#
_cell.length_a   1.000
_cell.length_b   1.000
_cell.length_c   1.000
_cell.angle_alpha   90.00
_cell.angle_beta   90.00
_cell.angle_gamma   90.00
#
_symmetry.space_group_name_H-M   'P 1'
#
loop_
_entity.id
_entity.type
_entity.pdbx_description
1 polymer ?
#
loop_
_entity_poly.entity_id
_entity_poly.type
_entity_poly.pdbx_seq_one_letter_code
_entity_poly.pdbx_strand_id
1 'polypeptide(L)'
;VSGDVQFLLRHSFTKNGVLVGQAGQYYKPSKFDIRGRVQFNAKVNDRTDVVARFRTYQMEFGDGGEYESALTLDRGYVNHQFGKHTSVKVGRFNQVIGNGLLYDDTFDGIQFNTGNDKVQLQLAHGYATAEHNETRFLPDRDQYNYAGLKGRLNKHIDVGAFYSRHRRDTSGIYNTYGNLYGVSTDMNFNKLWVGGEWAKAVGTAHSHAWTAGIGYGNYNAAKKGTWDVKAQY
;
A
#
# COMPACT_ATOMS: atom_id res chain seq x y z
N VAL A 1 0.33 -17.17 15.72
CA VAL A 1 -0.08 -15.79 16.06
C VAL A 1 1.14 -14.91 16.02
N SER A 2 1.02 -13.72 15.45
CA SER A 2 2.05 -12.69 15.42
C SER A 2 1.44 -11.33 15.74
N GLY A 3 2.26 -10.37 16.10
CA GLY A 3 1.79 -9.02 16.38
C GLY A 3 2.95 -8.05 16.46
N ASP A 4 2.63 -6.77 16.40
CA ASP A 4 3.57 -5.68 16.59
C ASP A 4 2.89 -4.49 17.26
N VAL A 5 3.73 -3.65 17.88
CA VAL A 5 3.35 -2.33 18.37
C VAL A 5 4.26 -1.33 17.68
N GLN A 6 3.65 -0.37 17.03
CA GLN A 6 4.34 0.72 16.36
C GLN A 6 4.22 2.00 17.18
N PHE A 7 5.35 2.63 17.41
CA PHE A 7 5.45 4.00 17.94
C PHE A 7 5.86 4.91 16.81
N LEU A 8 5.14 6.01 16.62
CA LEU A 8 5.40 6.95 15.55
C LEU A 8 5.48 8.37 16.08
N LEU A 9 6.67 8.95 16.04
CA LEU A 9 6.86 10.38 16.30
C LEU A 9 6.83 11.12 14.97
N ARG A 10 5.88 12.05 14.84
CA ARG A 10 5.76 12.92 13.66
C ARG A 10 5.98 14.37 14.07
N HIS A 11 6.74 15.09 13.30
CA HIS A 11 6.90 16.53 13.44
C HIS A 11 6.65 17.21 12.08
N SER A 12 5.76 18.19 12.07
CA SER A 12 5.44 18.95 10.86
C SER A 12 6.16 20.28 10.90
N PHE A 13 7.04 20.50 9.92
CA PHE A 13 7.67 21.77 9.70
C PHE A 13 6.76 22.66 8.87
N THR A 14 6.35 23.79 9.40
CA THR A 14 5.59 24.77 8.63
C THR A 14 6.50 25.52 7.66
N LYS A 15 6.21 25.42 6.38
CA LYS A 15 6.82 26.28 5.37
C LYS A 15 6.02 27.59 5.31
N ASN A 16 6.66 28.73 5.57
CA ASN A 16 6.07 30.08 5.51
C ASN A 16 5.09 30.48 6.61
N GLY A 17 5.16 29.88 7.79
CA GLY A 17 4.35 30.32 8.94
C GLY A 17 2.84 30.19 8.78
N VAL A 18 2.36 29.60 7.69
CA VAL A 18 0.94 29.34 7.48
C VAL A 18 0.63 27.95 7.98
N LEU A 19 -0.03 27.88 9.12
CA LEU A 19 -0.68 26.68 9.62
C LEU A 19 -1.85 26.38 8.70
N VAL A 20 -1.78 25.29 7.97
CA VAL A 20 -2.92 24.77 7.21
C VAL A 20 -3.86 24.10 8.21
N GLY A 21 -4.64 24.89 8.90
CA GLY A 21 -5.69 24.47 9.81
C GLY A 21 -6.83 25.47 9.70
N GLN A 22 -8.06 24.98 9.69
CA GLN A 22 -9.23 25.86 9.80
C GLN A 22 -9.15 26.66 11.10
N ALA A 23 -9.53 27.91 11.05
CA ALA A 23 -9.56 28.81 12.21
C ALA A 23 -10.31 28.13 13.37
N GLY A 24 -9.63 27.94 14.51
CA GLY A 24 -10.20 27.35 15.72
C GLY A 24 -9.71 25.94 16.07
N GLN A 25 -8.92 25.27 15.24
CA GLN A 25 -8.30 24.00 15.62
C GLN A 25 -6.93 24.20 16.25
N TYR A 26 -6.75 23.59 17.43
CA TYR A 26 -5.46 23.57 18.10
C TYR A 26 -4.48 22.69 17.30
N TYR A 27 -3.46 23.30 16.73
CA TYR A 27 -2.44 22.59 15.94
C TYR A 27 -1.29 22.15 16.85
N LYS A 28 -1.05 20.85 16.92
CA LYS A 28 0.15 20.28 17.57
C LYS A 28 1.21 20.01 16.50
N PRO A 29 2.36 20.69 16.51
CA PRO A 29 3.41 20.48 15.52
C PRO A 29 4.07 19.10 15.63
N SER A 30 4.03 18.51 16.80
CA SER A 30 4.56 17.17 17.07
C SER A 30 3.47 16.26 17.59
N LYS A 31 3.39 15.07 17.04
CA LYS A 31 2.48 14.00 17.48
C LYS A 31 3.28 12.74 17.78
N PHE A 32 2.94 12.08 18.87
CA PHE A 32 3.46 10.79 19.24
C PHE A 32 2.29 9.80 19.28
N ASP A 33 2.28 8.88 18.33
CA ASP A 33 1.20 7.93 18.13
C ASP A 33 1.64 6.50 18.46
N ILE A 34 0.70 5.69 18.93
CA ILE A 34 0.85 4.25 19.10
C ILE A 34 -0.21 3.51 18.29
N ARG A 35 0.16 2.39 17.71
CA ARG A 35 -0.75 1.46 17.04
C ARG A 35 -0.35 0.03 17.34
N GLY A 36 -1.32 -0.79 17.75
CA GLY A 36 -1.15 -2.24 17.93
C GLY A 36 -1.75 -3.05 16.80
N ARG A 37 -1.12 -4.17 16.44
CA ARG A 37 -1.66 -5.15 15.49
C ARG A 37 -1.47 -6.56 16.03
N VAL A 38 -2.49 -7.42 15.82
CA VAL A 38 -2.43 -8.86 16.11
C VAL A 38 -2.92 -9.61 14.88
N GLN A 39 -2.12 -10.57 14.41
CA GLN A 39 -2.42 -11.38 13.24
C GLN A 39 -2.47 -12.87 13.60
N PHE A 40 -3.53 -13.50 13.14
CA PHE A 40 -3.74 -14.94 13.20
C PHE A 40 -3.50 -15.51 11.81
N ASN A 41 -2.66 -16.53 11.73
CA ASN A 41 -2.42 -17.28 10.50
C ASN A 41 -2.80 -18.72 10.78
N ALA A 42 -3.70 -19.28 9.99
CA ALA A 42 -4.12 -20.67 10.05
C ALA A 42 -3.81 -21.36 8.73
N LYS A 43 -3.13 -22.48 8.79
CA LYS A 43 -2.91 -23.36 7.65
C LYS A 43 -4.02 -24.40 7.61
N VAL A 44 -4.92 -24.29 6.63
CA VAL A 44 -6.04 -25.23 6.46
C VAL A 44 -5.55 -26.56 5.88
N ASN A 45 -4.64 -26.47 4.92
CA ASN A 45 -3.92 -27.60 4.32
C ASN A 45 -2.62 -27.08 3.65
N ASP A 46 -1.88 -27.95 2.97
CA ASP A 46 -0.58 -27.57 2.37
C ASP A 46 -0.64 -26.48 1.30
N ARG A 47 -1.84 -26.16 0.81
CA ARG A 47 -2.07 -25.19 -0.26
C ARG A 47 -2.97 -24.03 0.13
N THR A 48 -3.56 -24.06 1.32
CA THR A 48 -4.58 -23.08 1.72
C THR A 48 -4.25 -22.49 3.08
N ASP A 49 -4.05 -21.19 3.09
CA ASP A 49 -3.83 -20.38 4.28
C ASP A 49 -5.00 -19.42 4.51
N VAL A 50 -5.33 -19.19 5.77
CA VAL A 50 -6.29 -18.18 6.22
C VAL A 50 -5.57 -17.18 7.11
N VAL A 51 -5.80 -15.90 6.85
CA VAL A 51 -5.22 -14.81 7.64
C VAL A 51 -6.34 -13.93 8.17
N ALA A 52 -6.28 -13.60 9.46
CA ALA A 52 -7.09 -12.56 10.08
C ALA A 52 -6.17 -11.64 10.87
N ARG A 53 -6.19 -10.33 10.61
CA ARG A 53 -5.44 -9.33 11.34
C ARG A 53 -6.34 -8.24 11.85
N PHE A 54 -6.19 -7.97 13.13
CA PHE A 54 -6.85 -6.88 13.82
C PHE A 54 -5.83 -5.80 14.15
N ARG A 55 -6.24 -4.55 14.07
CA ARG A 55 -5.42 -3.41 14.46
C ARG A 55 -6.24 -2.36 15.19
N THR A 56 -5.56 -1.55 16.01
CA THR A 56 -6.10 -0.29 16.51
C THR A 56 -5.88 0.82 15.45
N TYR A 57 -6.61 1.91 15.56
CA TYR A 57 -6.22 3.16 14.92
C TYR A 57 -4.91 3.70 15.53
N GLN A 58 -4.35 4.75 14.94
CA GLN A 58 -3.25 5.48 15.55
C GLN A 58 -3.79 6.31 16.70
N MET A 59 -3.41 5.94 17.92
CA MET A 59 -3.80 6.63 19.15
C MET A 59 -2.71 7.62 19.52
N GLU A 60 -3.05 8.91 19.63
CA GLU A 60 -2.12 9.92 20.11
C GLU A 60 -1.92 9.78 21.64
N PHE A 61 -0.68 9.86 22.12
CA PHE A 61 -0.39 9.85 23.54
C PHE A 61 -1.04 11.04 24.26
N GLY A 62 -1.75 10.72 25.35
CA GLY A 62 -2.45 11.70 26.17
C GLY A 62 -3.85 12.06 25.67
N ASP A 63 -4.26 11.51 24.54
CA ASP A 63 -5.60 11.71 23.99
C ASP A 63 -6.49 10.53 24.32
N GLY A 64 -6.95 10.28 25.43
CA GLY A 64 -7.72 9.09 25.89
C GLY A 64 -8.95 8.70 25.03
N GLY A 65 -8.89 8.91 23.71
CA GLY A 65 -9.92 8.73 22.71
C GLY A 65 -10.55 7.33 22.70
N GLU A 66 -11.78 7.22 23.14
CA GLU A 66 -12.54 5.97 23.17
C GLU A 66 -12.68 5.32 21.77
N TYR A 67 -12.73 6.13 20.73
CA TYR A 67 -12.92 5.67 19.34
C TYR A 67 -11.64 5.13 18.69
N GLU A 68 -10.48 5.55 19.14
CA GLU A 68 -9.19 5.20 18.54
C GLU A 68 -8.65 3.87 19.05
N SER A 69 -9.14 3.38 20.18
CA SER A 69 -8.80 2.08 20.75
C SER A 69 -9.57 0.90 20.16
N ALA A 70 -10.58 1.16 19.31
CA ALA A 70 -11.35 0.12 18.67
C ALA A 70 -10.48 -0.80 17.79
N LEU A 71 -10.72 -2.11 17.88
CA LEU A 71 -10.09 -3.10 17.02
C LEU A 71 -10.84 -3.21 15.71
N THR A 72 -10.15 -3.03 14.60
CA THR A 72 -10.70 -3.21 13.25
C THR A 72 -10.06 -4.39 12.56
N LEU A 73 -10.85 -5.12 11.76
CA LEU A 73 -10.35 -6.19 10.90
C LEU A 73 -9.76 -5.55 9.63
N ASP A 74 -8.45 -5.37 9.59
CA ASP A 74 -7.76 -4.78 8.45
C ASP A 74 -7.20 -5.79 7.45
N ARG A 75 -7.20 -7.08 7.81
CA ARG A 75 -6.91 -8.22 6.93
C ARG A 75 -7.83 -9.37 7.31
N GLY A 76 -8.47 -9.96 6.33
CA GLY A 76 -9.31 -11.15 6.50
C GLY A 76 -9.45 -11.85 5.16
N TYR A 77 -8.58 -12.83 4.84
CA TYR A 77 -8.56 -13.47 3.55
C TYR A 77 -8.15 -14.94 3.60
N VAL A 78 -8.56 -15.65 2.57
CA VAL A 78 -8.08 -16.98 2.23
C VAL A 78 -7.16 -16.87 1.03
N ASN A 79 -6.02 -17.54 1.08
CA ASN A 79 -5.10 -17.67 -0.04
C ASN A 79 -4.95 -19.16 -0.40
N HIS A 80 -5.21 -19.52 -1.65
CA HIS A 80 -5.06 -20.88 -2.16
C HIS A 80 -4.00 -20.94 -3.27
N GLN A 81 -3.09 -21.90 -3.14
CA GLN A 81 -2.03 -22.19 -4.11
C GLN A 81 -2.46 -23.32 -5.04
N PHE A 82 -2.61 -23.04 -6.33
CA PHE A 82 -2.90 -24.07 -7.35
C PHE A 82 -1.65 -24.77 -7.87
N GLY A 83 -0.47 -24.19 -7.61
CA GLY A 83 0.82 -24.71 -8.02
C GLY A 83 1.94 -23.84 -7.50
N LYS A 84 3.15 -24.03 -7.99
CA LYS A 84 4.35 -23.28 -7.52
C LYS A 84 4.22 -21.76 -7.69
N HIS A 85 3.58 -21.31 -8.77
CA HIS A 85 3.54 -19.90 -9.15
C HIS A 85 2.13 -19.34 -9.34
N THR A 86 1.10 -20.13 -9.07
CA THR A 86 -0.30 -19.72 -9.30
C THR A 86 -1.06 -19.73 -7.99
N SER A 87 -1.68 -18.60 -7.61
CA SER A 87 -2.49 -18.49 -6.42
C SER A 87 -3.70 -17.59 -6.61
N VAL A 88 -4.73 -17.84 -5.80
CA VAL A 88 -5.90 -16.98 -5.65
C VAL A 88 -6.03 -16.55 -4.20
N LYS A 89 -6.24 -15.26 -3.98
CA LYS A 89 -6.53 -14.68 -2.68
C LYS A 89 -7.92 -14.05 -2.72
N VAL A 90 -8.74 -14.30 -1.72
CA VAL A 90 -10.12 -13.79 -1.61
C VAL A 90 -10.36 -13.23 -0.22
N GLY A 91 -10.95 -12.06 -0.14
CA GLY A 91 -11.31 -11.38 1.11
C GLY A 91 -10.72 -9.99 1.21
N ARG A 92 -10.37 -9.56 2.42
CA ARG A 92 -9.74 -8.27 2.72
C ARG A 92 -8.22 -8.45 2.83
N PHE A 93 -7.47 -7.87 1.92
CA PHE A 93 -6.00 -8.01 1.87
C PHE A 93 -5.33 -6.71 1.45
N ASN A 94 -3.99 -6.66 1.52
CA ASN A 94 -3.23 -5.55 0.96
C ASN A 94 -3.14 -5.68 -0.56
N GLN A 95 -3.55 -4.64 -1.28
CA GLN A 95 -3.34 -4.51 -2.71
C GLN A 95 -2.37 -3.37 -2.97
N VAL A 96 -1.41 -3.64 -3.83
CA VAL A 96 -0.45 -2.64 -4.31
C VAL A 96 -0.66 -2.44 -5.80
N ILE A 97 -0.83 -1.19 -6.22
CA ILE A 97 -0.87 -0.82 -7.64
C ILE A 97 0.54 -0.36 -8.04
N GLY A 98 1.14 -1.04 -9.02
CA GLY A 98 2.53 -0.80 -9.42
C GLY A 98 3.51 -1.07 -8.27
N ASN A 99 4.32 -0.09 -7.93
CA ASN A 99 5.22 -0.11 -6.77
C ASN A 99 4.66 0.68 -5.55
N GLY A 100 3.38 1.06 -5.59
CA GLY A 100 2.69 1.69 -4.47
C GLY A 100 2.60 3.22 -4.52
N LEU A 101 3.02 3.85 -5.61
CA LEU A 101 2.87 5.31 -5.76
C LEU A 101 1.41 5.77 -5.66
N LEU A 102 0.50 5.02 -6.27
CA LEU A 102 -0.92 5.37 -6.31
C LEU A 102 -1.74 4.69 -5.22
N TYR A 103 -1.41 3.45 -4.89
CA TYR A 103 -2.16 2.67 -3.91
C TYR A 103 -1.30 1.56 -3.30
N ASP A 104 -1.25 1.53 -1.99
CA ASP A 104 -0.69 0.45 -1.17
C ASP A 104 -1.50 0.36 0.13
N ASP A 105 -2.68 -0.24 0.06
CA ASP A 105 -3.60 -0.30 1.20
C ASP A 105 -4.58 -1.48 1.11
N THR A 106 -5.55 -1.48 2.00
CA THR A 106 -6.57 -2.49 2.17
C THR A 106 -7.53 -2.53 0.99
N PHE A 107 -7.79 -3.72 0.49
CA PHE A 107 -8.63 -3.99 -0.65
C PHE A 107 -9.55 -5.19 -0.37
N ASP A 108 -10.82 -5.06 -0.68
CA ASP A 108 -11.81 -6.13 -0.54
C ASP A 108 -12.10 -6.73 -1.92
N GLY A 109 -11.72 -7.98 -2.13
CA GLY A 109 -11.93 -8.58 -3.45
C GLY A 109 -11.24 -9.93 -3.65
N ILE A 110 -10.92 -10.16 -4.91
CA ILE A 110 -10.19 -11.35 -5.38
C ILE A 110 -8.90 -10.91 -6.10
N GLN A 111 -7.82 -11.61 -5.85
CA GLN A 111 -6.53 -11.42 -6.50
C GLN A 111 -6.06 -12.76 -7.05
N PHE A 112 -5.72 -12.80 -8.32
CA PHE A 112 -5.11 -13.93 -9.00
C PHE A 112 -3.66 -13.57 -9.35
N ASN A 113 -2.73 -14.45 -8.99
CA ASN A 113 -1.32 -14.32 -9.33
C ASN A 113 -0.87 -15.55 -10.10
N THR A 114 -0.11 -15.36 -11.17
CA THR A 114 0.51 -16.45 -11.93
C THR A 114 1.79 -15.97 -12.60
N GLY A 115 2.62 -16.92 -13.04
CA GLY A 115 3.86 -16.57 -13.77
C GLY A 115 4.97 -17.57 -13.56
N ASN A 116 6.18 -17.06 -13.49
CA ASN A 116 7.40 -17.81 -13.21
C ASN A 116 8.45 -16.89 -12.54
N ASP A 117 9.68 -17.35 -12.39
CA ASP A 117 10.75 -16.57 -11.72
C ASP A 117 11.18 -15.31 -12.50
N LYS A 118 10.82 -15.20 -13.79
CA LYS A 118 11.17 -14.06 -14.65
C LYS A 118 10.01 -13.10 -14.90
N VAL A 119 8.78 -13.62 -14.99
CA VAL A 119 7.60 -12.82 -15.32
C VAL A 119 6.44 -13.24 -14.43
N GLN A 120 5.79 -12.26 -13.82
CA GLN A 120 4.63 -12.46 -12.95
C GLN A 120 3.49 -11.57 -13.40
N LEU A 121 2.30 -12.14 -13.52
CA LEU A 121 1.04 -11.46 -13.77
C LEU A 121 0.22 -11.47 -12.49
N GLN A 122 -0.33 -10.31 -12.13
CA GLN A 122 -1.32 -10.17 -11.09
C GLN A 122 -2.59 -9.55 -11.67
N LEU A 123 -3.72 -10.19 -11.42
CA LEU A 123 -5.05 -9.64 -11.71
C LEU A 123 -5.78 -9.45 -10.38
N ALA A 124 -6.52 -8.35 -10.24
CA ALA A 124 -7.38 -8.15 -9.09
C ALA A 124 -8.70 -7.50 -9.48
N HIS A 125 -9.76 -7.87 -8.75
CA HIS A 125 -11.09 -7.32 -8.89
C HIS A 125 -11.71 -7.14 -7.51
N GLY A 126 -12.24 -5.95 -7.23
CA GLY A 126 -12.85 -5.65 -5.92
C GLY A 126 -12.93 -4.16 -5.63
N TYR A 127 -12.86 -3.82 -4.36
CA TYR A 127 -13.09 -2.47 -3.86
C TYR A 127 -11.89 -1.96 -3.08
N ALA A 128 -11.44 -0.75 -3.39
CA ALA A 128 -10.53 -0.02 -2.53
C ALA A 128 -11.27 0.40 -1.26
N THR A 129 -10.65 0.23 -0.11
CA THR A 129 -11.22 0.65 1.17
C THR A 129 -10.53 1.91 1.66
N ALA A 130 -11.33 2.86 2.16
CA ALA A 130 -10.88 4.19 2.51
C ALA A 130 -10.32 4.37 3.91
N GLU A 131 -10.07 3.34 4.63
CA GLU A 131 -9.78 3.47 6.06
C GLU A 131 -8.57 4.36 6.40
N HIS A 132 -7.71 4.68 5.41
CA HIS A 132 -6.53 5.53 5.65
C HIS A 132 -6.14 6.34 4.42
N ASN A 133 -7.10 6.95 3.74
CA ASN A 133 -6.86 7.77 2.55
C ASN A 133 -6.12 9.07 2.86
N GLU A 134 -4.82 9.00 3.08
CA GLU A 134 -3.96 10.16 2.84
C GLU A 134 -3.73 10.38 1.32
N THR A 135 -3.92 9.37 0.51
CA THR A 135 -3.85 9.44 -0.96
C THR A 135 -5.25 9.56 -1.56
N ARG A 136 -5.70 10.79 -1.75
CA ARG A 136 -7.01 11.15 -2.32
C ARG A 136 -7.18 10.80 -3.81
N PHE A 137 -6.38 9.89 -4.35
CA PHE A 137 -6.41 9.56 -5.79
C PHE A 137 -7.45 8.49 -6.15
N LEU A 138 -7.84 7.66 -5.19
CA LEU A 138 -8.81 6.60 -5.42
C LEU A 138 -10.03 6.83 -4.52
N PRO A 139 -11.24 7.02 -5.08
CA PRO A 139 -12.44 7.16 -4.28
C PRO A 139 -12.77 5.85 -3.56
N ASP A 140 -13.36 6.01 -2.37
CA ASP A 140 -13.86 4.94 -1.55
C ASP A 140 -14.97 4.15 -2.22
N ARG A 141 -14.97 2.84 -1.98
CA ARG A 141 -16.01 1.92 -2.44
C ARG A 141 -16.17 1.80 -3.95
N ASP A 142 -15.26 2.41 -4.73
CA ASP A 142 -15.25 2.18 -6.16
C ASP A 142 -14.70 0.81 -6.49
N GLN A 143 -15.32 0.20 -7.48
CA GLN A 143 -14.93 -1.12 -7.97
C GLN A 143 -13.75 -0.99 -8.93
N TYR A 144 -12.69 -1.71 -8.66
CA TYR A 144 -11.45 -1.71 -9.44
C TYR A 144 -11.20 -3.04 -10.13
N ASN A 145 -10.74 -2.94 -11.37
CA ASN A 145 -10.11 -4.03 -12.10
C ASN A 145 -8.65 -3.66 -12.30
N TYR A 146 -7.76 -4.50 -11.87
CA TYR A 146 -6.31 -4.28 -11.91
C TYR A 146 -5.63 -5.41 -12.68
N ALA A 147 -4.67 -5.04 -13.53
CA ALA A 147 -3.73 -5.95 -14.16
C ALA A 147 -2.32 -5.38 -14.01
N GLY A 148 -1.45 -6.14 -13.38
CA GLY A 148 -0.04 -5.79 -13.18
C GLY A 148 0.87 -6.87 -13.73
N LEU A 149 1.90 -6.46 -14.45
CA LEU A 149 2.95 -7.33 -14.97
C LEU A 149 4.28 -6.90 -14.37
N LYS A 150 5.00 -7.84 -13.76
CA LYS A 150 6.38 -7.64 -13.28
C LYS A 150 7.32 -8.56 -14.04
N GLY A 151 8.44 -8.01 -14.51
CA GLY A 151 9.46 -8.74 -15.23
C GLY A 151 10.83 -8.54 -14.60
N ARG A 152 11.59 -9.64 -14.46
CA ARG A 152 12.99 -9.60 -14.06
C ARG A 152 13.87 -9.67 -15.30
N LEU A 153 14.48 -8.54 -15.65
CA LEU A 153 15.39 -8.46 -16.81
C LEU A 153 16.69 -9.17 -16.52
N ASN A 154 17.20 -9.03 -15.31
CA ASN A 154 18.39 -9.75 -14.82
C ASN A 154 18.36 -9.78 -13.29
N LYS A 155 19.44 -10.29 -12.66
CA LYS A 155 19.53 -10.40 -11.18
C LYS A 155 19.49 -9.05 -10.44
N HIS A 156 19.60 -7.94 -11.15
CA HIS A 156 19.66 -6.60 -10.57
C HIS A 156 18.47 -5.71 -10.94
N ILE A 157 17.74 -6.02 -12.01
CA ILE A 157 16.76 -5.10 -12.57
C ILE A 157 15.41 -5.79 -12.71
N ASP A 158 14.45 -5.30 -11.97
CA ASP A 158 13.02 -5.62 -12.10
C ASP A 158 12.29 -4.42 -12.73
N VAL A 159 11.37 -4.71 -13.63
CA VAL A 159 10.50 -3.73 -14.29
C VAL A 159 9.05 -4.11 -14.11
N GLY A 160 8.17 -3.13 -14.12
CA GLY A 160 6.74 -3.34 -13.98
C GLY A 160 5.94 -2.48 -14.94
N ALA A 161 4.76 -2.96 -15.29
CA ALA A 161 3.73 -2.18 -15.95
C ALA A 161 2.38 -2.54 -15.35
N PHE A 162 1.47 -1.60 -15.29
CA PHE A 162 0.14 -1.87 -14.79
C PHE A 162 -0.94 -1.07 -15.53
N TYR A 163 -2.13 -1.61 -15.48
CA TYR A 163 -3.36 -0.95 -15.88
C TYR A 163 -4.43 -1.20 -14.82
N SER A 164 -5.16 -0.15 -14.45
CA SER A 164 -6.30 -0.24 -13.55
C SER A 164 -7.46 0.52 -14.13
N ARG A 165 -8.63 -0.11 -14.12
CA ARG A 165 -9.91 0.49 -14.50
C ARG A 165 -10.83 0.48 -13.30
N HIS A 166 -11.42 1.64 -12.99
CA HIS A 166 -12.45 1.72 -11.96
C HIS A 166 -13.81 2.06 -12.55
N ARG A 167 -14.85 1.55 -11.92
CA ARG A 167 -16.23 1.89 -12.27
C ARG A 167 -16.58 3.18 -11.57
N ARG A 168 -16.96 4.17 -12.37
CA ARG A 168 -17.41 5.47 -11.89
C ARG A 168 -18.70 5.28 -11.07
N ASP A 169 -18.72 5.74 -9.83
CA ASP A 169 -19.99 5.96 -9.14
C ASP A 169 -20.68 7.18 -9.80
N THR A 170 -21.91 6.99 -10.23
CA THR A 170 -22.70 8.02 -10.93
C THR A 170 -23.30 9.06 -10.00
N SER A 171 -23.03 9.03 -8.71
CA SER A 171 -23.53 9.99 -7.72
C SER A 171 -22.87 11.38 -7.75
N GLY A 172 -21.95 11.63 -8.66
CA GLY A 172 -21.85 12.94 -9.33
C GLY A 172 -21.00 14.02 -8.70
N ILE A 173 -20.31 13.87 -7.60
CA ILE A 173 -19.63 15.01 -6.93
C ILE A 173 -18.11 15.05 -7.10
N TYR A 174 -17.47 13.97 -7.52
CA TYR A 174 -16.02 13.92 -7.70
C TYR A 174 -15.61 13.50 -9.11
N ASN A 175 -14.68 14.26 -9.72
CA ASN A 175 -14.01 13.86 -10.97
C ASN A 175 -13.08 12.67 -10.67
N THR A 176 -13.63 11.47 -10.70
CA THR A 176 -12.87 10.23 -10.52
C THR A 176 -12.25 9.81 -11.85
N TYR A 177 -10.98 9.46 -11.81
CA TYR A 177 -10.22 9.01 -12.98
C TYR A 177 -10.66 7.59 -13.37
N GLY A 178 -11.20 7.43 -14.59
CA GLY A 178 -11.76 6.15 -15.05
C GLY A 178 -10.74 5.05 -15.32
N ASN A 179 -9.52 5.39 -15.73
CA ASN A 179 -8.45 4.44 -16.05
C ASN A 179 -7.10 5.00 -15.63
N LEU A 180 -6.26 4.13 -15.08
CA LEU A 180 -4.89 4.43 -14.66
C LEU A 180 -3.94 3.44 -15.32
N TYR A 181 -2.78 3.90 -15.75
CA TYR A 181 -1.71 3.03 -16.20
C TYR A 181 -0.34 3.59 -15.78
N GLY A 182 0.63 2.74 -15.67
CA GLY A 182 1.95 3.15 -15.27
C GLY A 182 3.02 2.10 -15.50
N VAL A 183 4.24 2.53 -15.25
CA VAL A 183 5.45 1.69 -15.34
C VAL A 183 6.32 1.93 -14.12
N SER A 184 7.07 0.91 -13.73
CA SER A 184 7.98 0.99 -12.59
C SER A 184 9.30 0.28 -12.88
N THR A 185 10.32 0.63 -12.14
CA THR A 185 11.60 -0.07 -12.14
C THR A 185 12.20 -0.11 -10.75
N ASP A 186 12.83 -1.23 -10.42
CA ASP A 186 13.64 -1.42 -9.22
C ASP A 186 14.98 -2.02 -9.61
N MET A 187 16.06 -1.33 -9.27
CA MET A 187 17.43 -1.75 -9.55
C MET A 187 18.18 -1.94 -8.24
N ASN A 188 18.73 -3.14 -8.05
CA ASN A 188 19.43 -3.51 -6.83
C ASN A 188 20.86 -3.97 -7.15
N PHE A 189 21.84 -3.20 -6.72
CA PHE A 189 23.26 -3.45 -6.91
C PHE A 189 23.93 -3.62 -5.54
N ASN A 190 23.92 -4.85 -5.00
CA ASN A 190 24.41 -5.16 -3.67
C ASN A 190 23.69 -4.35 -2.57
N LYS A 191 24.29 -3.25 -2.09
CA LYS A 191 23.69 -2.36 -1.07
C LYS A 191 22.99 -1.14 -1.66
N LEU A 192 23.16 -0.89 -2.97
CA LEU A 192 22.56 0.25 -3.64
C LEU A 192 21.23 -0.16 -4.27
N TRP A 193 20.17 0.57 -3.92
CA TRP A 193 18.88 0.53 -4.58
C TRP A 193 18.63 1.83 -5.35
N VAL A 194 18.14 1.71 -6.57
CA VAL A 194 17.63 2.82 -7.37
C VAL A 194 16.28 2.39 -7.96
N GLY A 195 15.25 3.20 -7.80
CA GLY A 195 13.94 2.83 -8.30
C GLY A 195 13.05 4.02 -8.59
N GLY A 196 11.96 3.76 -9.25
CA GLY A 196 10.96 4.77 -9.54
C GLY A 196 9.70 4.18 -10.18
N GLU A 197 8.69 5.00 -10.20
CA GLU A 197 7.40 4.71 -10.81
C GLU A 197 6.84 5.96 -11.46
N TRP A 198 6.19 5.79 -12.59
CA TRP A 198 5.41 6.81 -13.26
C TRP A 198 4.03 6.27 -13.56
N ALA A 199 3.01 7.08 -13.35
CA ALA A 199 1.62 6.73 -13.55
C ALA A 199 0.84 7.88 -14.18
N LYS A 200 -0.19 7.55 -14.95
CA LYS A 200 -1.07 8.51 -15.60
C LYS A 200 -2.54 8.06 -15.52
N ALA A 201 -3.43 9.03 -15.26
CA ALA A 201 -4.86 8.85 -15.43
C ALA A 201 -5.30 9.28 -16.84
N VAL A 202 -6.24 8.51 -17.43
CA VAL A 202 -6.78 8.78 -18.78
C VAL A 202 -7.98 9.70 -18.68
N GLY A 203 -8.05 10.68 -19.57
CA GLY A 203 -9.24 11.54 -19.71
C GLY A 203 -9.20 12.85 -18.93
N THR A 204 -8.09 13.15 -18.26
CA THR A 204 -7.88 14.43 -17.58
C THR A 204 -6.55 15.07 -18.00
N ALA A 205 -6.55 16.38 -18.24
CA ALA A 205 -5.33 17.13 -18.45
C ALA A 205 -4.52 17.16 -17.15
N HIS A 206 -3.19 17.02 -17.24
CA HIS A 206 -2.24 17.11 -16.12
C HIS A 206 -2.37 16.06 -15.01
N SER A 207 -2.90 14.88 -15.29
CA SER A 207 -3.09 13.82 -14.31
C SER A 207 -1.99 12.75 -14.41
N HIS A 208 -0.80 13.10 -14.05
CA HIS A 208 0.30 12.14 -13.89
C HIS A 208 0.99 12.33 -12.53
N ALA A 209 1.56 11.26 -12.04
CA ALA A 209 2.39 11.24 -10.85
C ALA A 209 3.66 10.45 -11.14
N TRP A 210 4.74 10.77 -10.45
CA TRP A 210 5.96 10.01 -10.52
C TRP A 210 6.71 10.06 -9.19
N THR A 211 7.51 9.06 -8.96
CA THR A 211 8.45 9.00 -7.85
C THR A 211 9.77 8.42 -8.35
N ALA A 212 10.86 8.88 -7.78
CA ALA A 212 12.17 8.31 -7.99
C ALA A 212 12.95 8.31 -6.67
N GLY A 213 13.80 7.32 -6.48
CA GLY A 213 14.53 7.22 -5.23
C GLY A 213 15.86 6.48 -5.37
N ILE A 214 16.69 6.69 -4.37
CA ILE A 214 17.96 6.02 -4.17
C ILE A 214 18.06 5.59 -2.71
N GLY A 215 18.57 4.40 -2.47
CA GLY A 215 18.80 3.88 -1.14
C GLY A 215 20.14 3.17 -1.03
N TYR A 216 20.73 3.22 0.15
CA TYR A 216 21.97 2.51 0.42
C TYR A 216 21.92 1.85 1.79
N GLY A 217 22.31 0.59 1.83
CA GLY A 217 22.36 -0.18 3.07
C GLY A 217 21.83 -1.60 2.88
N ASN A 218 21.69 -2.31 3.99
CA ASN A 218 21.24 -3.70 4.01
C ASN A 218 20.45 -4.00 5.29
N TYR A 219 19.56 -3.09 5.67
CA TYR A 219 18.73 -3.28 6.86
C TYR A 219 18.04 -4.63 6.86
N ASN A 220 18.13 -5.29 8.01
CA ASN A 220 17.44 -6.55 8.28
C ASN A 220 17.00 -6.54 9.74
N ALA A 221 15.71 -6.48 9.98
CA ALA A 221 15.12 -6.42 11.32
C ALA A 221 15.52 -7.60 12.23
N ALA A 222 15.85 -8.77 11.63
CA ALA A 222 16.32 -9.94 12.37
C ALA A 222 17.82 -9.93 12.71
N LYS A 223 18.58 -8.95 12.21
CA LYS A 223 20.03 -8.87 12.39
C LYS A 223 20.43 -7.56 13.05
N LYS A 224 21.00 -7.66 14.24
CA LYS A 224 21.53 -6.50 14.98
C LYS A 224 22.64 -5.79 14.19
N GLY A 225 22.66 -4.45 14.22
CA GLY A 225 23.70 -3.63 13.62
C GLY A 225 23.55 -3.40 12.10
N THR A 226 22.44 -3.84 11.49
CA THR A 226 22.13 -3.53 10.09
C THR A 226 21.35 -2.22 9.99
N TRP A 227 21.57 -1.48 8.92
CA TRP A 227 20.92 -0.20 8.67
C TRP A 227 20.77 0.07 7.16
N ASP A 228 19.86 0.93 6.80
CA ASP A 228 19.76 1.53 5.48
C ASP A 228 19.33 3.00 5.57
N VAL A 229 19.55 3.72 4.50
CA VAL A 229 19.06 5.08 4.27
C VAL A 229 18.44 5.12 2.88
N LYS A 230 17.27 5.69 2.77
CA LYS A 230 16.54 5.86 1.52
C LYS A 230 16.10 7.31 1.39
N ALA A 231 16.35 7.92 0.23
CA ALA A 231 15.79 9.18 -0.20
C ALA A 231 14.87 8.94 -1.39
N GLN A 232 13.68 9.51 -1.36
CA GLN A 232 12.67 9.34 -2.38
C GLN A 232 11.91 10.66 -2.56
N TYR A 233 11.69 11.04 -3.81
CA TYR A 233 10.87 12.18 -4.22
C TYR A 233 9.59 11.70 -4.87
#